data_3bb30b65a94023a82a0832aa73d01f29
#
_entry.id   3bb30b65a94023a82a0832aa73d01f29
#
_cell.length_a   1.000
_cell.length_b   1.000
_cell.length_c   1.000
_cell.angle_alpha   90.00
_cell.angle_beta   90.00
_cell.angle_gamma   90.00
#
_symmetry.space_group_name_H-M   'P 1'
#
loop_
_entity.id
_entity.type
_entity.pdbx_description
1 polymer ?
#
loop_
_entity_poly.entity_id
_entity_poly.type
_entity_poly.pdbx_seq_one_letter_code
_entity_poly.pdbx_strand_id
1 'polypeptide(L)'
;MFSESDSNRIVMIDDNKDDLALLSQVFIDNGFGCKTFQYDAFYNQPLKGVRFLFLDINLNGAQSDQDRNSVVRDTLIRYLHADNGPFVLVFWTNNIEWIGKFKEFINRSIDDEIINRNPFFLTYIDKNDFYDKPDDLKDKVKSIFENPIVSALFDFEEIMAASIHKAMSQVIDIIPKGTQWGDNETFDKNAQKVFSSIAVQTLGYKNAKENPDAAIKEAMVPIFNHAFMNDSELPWTNVLQNLQESTRQSDISFPDDFNVAKLNHIFHMSNNNVSRDTRGAICPVLLDLVDNGEFFQKFGYNYSDWFSYSFPNVTPEERALSQLICVEFSAACDHSQRKKRTNKYLLGAILPVSAYDKLDNNKSKGDYILLLPSKFEINQEHKAIALNLNFSFTIDVSLQEQTLGMPLFCLKKEIMDMIGNLYANHISRIGITSFK
;
A
#
# COMPACT_ATOMS: atom_id res chain seq x y z
N MET A 1 21.95 -11.47 6.88
CA MET A 1 21.86 -10.82 5.56
C MET A 1 21.35 -9.42 5.83
N PHE A 2 22.17 -8.40 5.67
CA PHE A 2 21.74 -7.00 5.86
C PHE A 2 20.79 -6.68 4.70
N SER A 3 19.60 -6.15 4.98
CA SER A 3 18.70 -5.71 3.93
C SER A 3 19.27 -4.42 3.33
N GLU A 4 19.35 -4.34 2.01
CA GLU A 4 19.88 -3.16 1.31
C GLU A 4 18.98 -1.92 1.48
N SER A 5 17.77 -2.08 2.02
CA SER A 5 16.76 -1.03 2.10
C SER A 5 17.04 0.04 3.15
N ASP A 6 17.81 -0.27 4.21
CA ASP A 6 17.91 0.62 5.37
C ASP A 6 19.03 1.68 5.26
N SER A 7 19.89 1.59 4.23
CA SER A 7 21.06 2.47 4.11
C SER A 7 20.97 3.50 2.98
N ASN A 8 19.88 3.51 2.22
CA ASN A 8 19.82 4.26 0.96
C ASN A 8 18.91 5.49 0.99
N ARG A 9 18.45 5.97 2.16
CA ARG A 9 17.51 7.11 2.20
C ARG A 9 18.08 8.37 1.58
N ILE A 10 19.35 8.66 1.82
CA ILE A 10 20.08 9.80 1.27
C ILE A 10 21.22 9.26 0.41
N VAL A 11 21.18 9.55 -0.87
CA VAL A 11 22.18 9.10 -1.85
C VAL A 11 22.78 10.30 -2.56
N MET A 12 24.07 10.27 -2.77
CA MET A 12 24.84 11.31 -3.45
C MET A 12 25.66 10.68 -4.56
N ILE A 13 25.58 11.25 -5.75
CA ILE A 13 26.32 10.79 -6.94
C ILE A 13 27.02 11.98 -7.56
N ASP A 14 28.34 11.89 -7.64
CA ASP A 14 29.23 12.91 -8.20
C ASP A 14 30.48 12.24 -8.75
N ASP A 15 31.14 12.77 -9.76
CA ASP A 15 32.43 12.26 -10.22
C ASP A 15 33.60 12.85 -9.42
N ASN A 16 33.39 13.94 -8.68
CA ASN A 16 34.36 14.58 -7.80
C ASN A 16 34.21 14.11 -6.34
N LYS A 17 35.27 13.50 -5.80
CA LYS A 17 35.30 13.01 -4.42
C LYS A 17 35.24 14.12 -3.36
N ASP A 18 35.84 15.28 -3.65
CA ASP A 18 35.88 16.40 -2.72
C ASP A 18 34.48 17.02 -2.57
N ASP A 19 33.73 17.12 -3.66
CA ASP A 19 32.34 17.56 -3.65
C ASP A 19 31.43 16.60 -2.88
N LEU A 20 31.63 15.27 -3.07
CA LEU A 20 30.94 14.25 -2.28
C LEU A 20 31.27 14.34 -0.79
N ALA A 21 32.54 14.58 -0.44
CA ALA A 21 32.98 14.72 0.94
C ALA A 21 32.33 15.95 1.61
N LEU A 22 32.35 17.10 0.91
CA LEU A 22 31.75 18.34 1.39
C LEU A 22 30.26 18.16 1.70
N LEU A 23 29.50 17.62 0.74
CA LEU A 23 28.06 17.44 0.90
C LEU A 23 27.73 16.37 1.97
N SER A 24 28.45 15.25 2.00
CA SER A 24 28.20 14.16 2.95
C SER A 24 28.49 14.59 4.40
N GLN A 25 29.49 15.44 4.62
CA GLN A 25 29.82 15.94 5.95
C GLN A 25 28.65 16.69 6.60
N VAL A 26 27.90 17.46 5.81
CA VAL A 26 26.70 18.17 6.30
C VAL A 26 25.68 17.21 6.90
N PHE A 27 25.46 16.05 6.28
CA PHE A 27 24.53 15.06 6.78
C PHE A 27 25.06 14.31 8.00
N ILE A 28 26.33 13.91 7.97
CA ILE A 28 27.01 13.20 9.07
C ILE A 28 26.99 14.06 10.34
N ASP A 29 27.34 15.35 10.23
CA ASP A 29 27.37 16.30 11.35
C ASP A 29 26.00 16.57 11.96
N ASN A 30 24.93 16.29 11.20
CA ASN A 30 23.54 16.37 11.69
C ASN A 30 22.94 15.01 12.09
N GLY A 31 23.75 13.95 12.15
CA GLY A 31 23.32 12.62 12.61
C GLY A 31 22.61 11.77 11.53
N PHE A 32 22.63 12.19 10.27
CA PHE A 32 22.03 11.44 9.19
C PHE A 32 23.06 10.53 8.50
N GLY A 33 22.68 9.28 8.26
CA GLY A 33 23.44 8.39 7.39
C GLY A 33 23.20 8.73 5.92
N CYS A 34 24.27 8.76 5.13
CA CYS A 34 24.17 8.95 3.69
C CYS A 34 25.06 7.95 2.94
N LYS A 35 24.72 7.65 1.69
CA LYS A 35 25.50 6.78 0.80
C LYS A 35 26.04 7.60 -0.36
N THR A 36 27.36 7.62 -0.51
CA THR A 36 28.05 8.36 -1.56
C THR A 36 28.53 7.40 -2.65
N PHE A 37 28.37 7.81 -3.89
CA PHE A 37 28.90 7.12 -5.06
C PHE A 37 29.74 8.07 -5.89
N GLN A 38 31.00 7.72 -6.06
CA GLN A 38 31.73 8.29 -7.17
C GLN A 38 31.11 7.72 -8.45
N TYR A 39 30.75 8.57 -9.39
CA TYR A 39 30.04 8.18 -10.60
C TYR A 39 30.74 7.01 -11.32
N ASP A 40 29.98 5.99 -11.65
CA ASP A 40 30.38 4.85 -12.45
C ASP A 40 29.36 4.61 -13.57
N ALA A 41 29.79 4.77 -14.82
CA ALA A 41 28.96 4.56 -16.00
C ALA A 41 28.50 3.08 -16.16
N PHE A 42 29.11 2.14 -15.46
CA PHE A 42 28.80 0.71 -15.48
C PHE A 42 28.06 0.21 -14.25
N TYR A 43 27.66 1.12 -13.35
CA TYR A 43 26.89 0.73 -12.18
C TYR A 43 25.59 0.01 -12.57
N ASN A 44 25.31 -1.14 -11.94
CA ASN A 44 24.21 -2.03 -12.31
C ASN A 44 23.46 -2.64 -11.10
N GLN A 45 23.56 -2.01 -9.92
CA GLN A 45 22.87 -2.43 -8.70
C GLN A 45 21.88 -1.35 -8.25
N PRO A 46 20.75 -1.17 -8.97
CA PRO A 46 19.83 -0.09 -8.70
C PRO A 46 19.26 -0.16 -7.27
N LEU A 47 19.24 1.00 -6.62
CA LEU A 47 18.89 1.16 -5.23
C LEU A 47 17.38 1.29 -5.04
N LYS A 48 16.86 0.72 -3.95
CA LYS A 48 15.49 0.93 -3.46
C LYS A 48 15.50 1.76 -2.18
N GLY A 49 14.41 2.46 -1.90
CA GLY A 49 14.26 3.23 -0.66
C GLY A 49 14.98 4.57 -0.65
N VAL A 50 15.48 5.04 -1.79
CA VAL A 50 16.06 6.38 -1.92
C VAL A 50 14.95 7.41 -1.74
N ARG A 51 15.16 8.37 -0.83
CA ARG A 51 14.24 9.48 -0.55
C ARG A 51 14.81 10.82 -0.98
N PHE A 52 16.12 10.97 -0.89
CA PHE A 52 16.86 12.12 -1.41
C PHE A 52 17.99 11.64 -2.29
N LEU A 53 17.96 12.06 -3.53
CA LEU A 53 19.04 11.83 -4.48
C LEU A 53 19.70 13.19 -4.80
N PHE A 54 20.95 13.37 -4.35
CA PHE A 54 21.81 14.47 -4.76
C PHE A 54 22.62 14.00 -5.95
N LEU A 55 22.53 14.73 -7.05
CA LEU A 55 23.11 14.30 -8.32
C LEU A 55 23.84 15.47 -8.99
N ASP A 56 25.13 15.28 -9.31
CA ASP A 56 25.82 16.21 -10.20
C ASP A 56 25.35 16.04 -11.65
N ILE A 57 25.36 17.12 -12.36
CA ILE A 57 25.01 17.21 -13.79
C ILE A 57 26.22 16.92 -14.68
N ASN A 58 27.42 17.33 -14.25
CA ASN A 58 28.64 17.29 -15.05
C ASN A 58 29.39 15.96 -14.94
N LEU A 59 28.69 14.87 -14.86
CA LEU A 59 29.26 13.54 -14.75
C LEU A 59 30.06 13.17 -16.02
N ASN A 60 31.21 12.53 -15.82
CA ASN A 60 32.06 11.98 -16.88
C ASN A 60 32.57 13.00 -17.92
N GLY A 61 32.71 14.26 -17.57
CA GLY A 61 33.26 15.30 -18.44
C GLY A 61 32.45 15.54 -19.74
N ALA A 62 31.13 15.34 -19.71
CA ALA A 62 30.23 15.56 -20.84
C ALA A 62 30.38 16.97 -21.43
N GLN A 63 30.69 17.05 -22.72
CA GLN A 63 31.04 18.32 -23.37
C GLN A 63 29.83 19.03 -23.99
N SER A 64 28.78 18.30 -24.35
CA SER A 64 27.56 18.87 -24.96
C SER A 64 26.36 18.74 -24.04
N ASP A 65 25.34 19.59 -24.22
CA ASP A 65 24.07 19.49 -23.50
C ASP A 65 23.36 18.16 -23.77
N GLN A 66 23.49 17.62 -24.99
CA GLN A 66 22.89 16.33 -25.35
C GLN A 66 23.56 15.17 -24.60
N ASP A 67 24.88 15.19 -24.50
CA ASP A 67 25.63 14.14 -23.75
C ASP A 67 25.28 14.20 -22.26
N ARG A 68 25.23 15.40 -21.67
CA ARG A 68 24.81 15.58 -20.26
C ARG A 68 23.42 15.05 -20.00
N ASN A 69 22.46 15.40 -20.87
CA ASN A 69 21.08 14.92 -20.77
C ASN A 69 21.01 13.39 -20.74
N SER A 70 21.74 12.75 -21.66
CA SER A 70 21.78 11.28 -21.74
C SER A 70 22.45 10.67 -20.52
N VAL A 71 23.59 11.22 -20.07
CA VAL A 71 24.31 10.71 -18.89
C VAL A 71 23.45 10.82 -17.63
N VAL A 72 22.79 11.96 -17.40
CA VAL A 72 21.93 12.14 -16.21
C VAL A 72 20.72 11.21 -16.26
N ARG A 73 20.06 11.08 -17.44
CA ARG A 73 18.96 10.13 -17.63
C ARG A 73 19.39 8.69 -17.33
N ASP A 74 20.51 8.26 -17.92
CA ASP A 74 21.04 6.92 -17.71
C ASP A 74 21.47 6.69 -16.26
N THR A 75 21.97 7.72 -15.58
CA THR A 75 22.30 7.65 -14.15
C THR A 75 21.06 7.39 -13.31
N LEU A 76 19.96 8.11 -13.57
CA LEU A 76 18.69 7.86 -12.88
C LEU A 76 18.22 6.41 -13.09
N ILE A 77 18.32 5.88 -14.32
CA ILE A 77 17.92 4.50 -14.64
C ILE A 77 18.81 3.46 -13.96
N ARG A 78 20.12 3.69 -13.91
CA ARG A 78 21.09 2.73 -13.37
C ARG A 78 21.16 2.69 -11.85
N TYR A 79 21.00 3.86 -11.22
CA TYR A 79 21.14 3.98 -9.76
C TYR A 79 19.82 3.83 -9.02
N LEU A 80 18.66 4.11 -9.66
CA LEU A 80 17.35 3.97 -9.03
C LEU A 80 16.60 2.78 -9.60
N HIS A 81 16.09 1.92 -8.73
CA HIS A 81 15.20 0.86 -9.14
C HIS A 81 13.83 1.44 -9.58
N ALA A 82 13.14 0.78 -10.54
CA ALA A 82 11.82 1.19 -11.00
C ALA A 82 10.78 1.27 -9.85
N ASP A 83 10.92 0.38 -8.84
CA ASP A 83 10.06 0.37 -7.65
C ASP A 83 10.67 1.16 -6.48
N ASN A 84 11.49 2.18 -6.74
CA ASN A 84 12.09 2.97 -5.65
C ASN A 84 11.06 3.68 -4.77
N GLY A 85 9.92 4.04 -5.33
CA GLY A 85 8.92 4.91 -4.70
C GLY A 85 9.27 6.40 -4.79
N PRO A 86 8.52 7.27 -4.09
CA PRO A 86 8.69 8.72 -4.19
C PRO A 86 10.04 9.18 -3.66
N PHE A 87 10.68 10.12 -4.35
CA PHE A 87 11.95 10.71 -3.94
C PHE A 87 12.06 12.18 -4.36
N VAL A 88 12.95 12.90 -3.67
CA VAL A 88 13.37 14.27 -4.00
C VAL A 88 14.66 14.18 -4.81
N LEU A 89 14.68 14.83 -5.97
CA LEU A 89 15.89 15.01 -6.77
C LEU A 89 16.48 16.40 -6.48
N VAL A 90 17.72 16.44 -6.01
CA VAL A 90 18.48 17.65 -5.76
C VAL A 90 19.67 17.68 -6.71
N PHE A 91 19.66 18.57 -7.69
CA PHE A 91 20.86 18.77 -8.48
C PHE A 91 21.90 19.53 -7.65
N TRP A 92 22.99 18.87 -7.36
CA TRP A 92 24.18 19.40 -6.69
C TRP A 92 25.21 19.77 -7.76
N THR A 93 25.20 21.00 -8.27
CA THR A 93 25.92 21.34 -9.50
C THR A 93 26.35 22.79 -9.56
N ASN A 94 27.38 23.09 -10.34
CA ASN A 94 27.80 24.44 -10.70
C ASN A 94 27.18 24.91 -12.01
N ASN A 95 26.24 24.21 -12.63
CA ASN A 95 25.64 24.49 -13.91
C ASN A 95 24.11 24.52 -13.86
N ILE A 96 23.57 25.42 -13.04
CA ILE A 96 22.13 25.53 -12.78
C ILE A 96 21.29 25.87 -14.01
N GLU A 97 21.87 26.63 -14.98
CA GLU A 97 21.16 27.03 -16.18
C GLU A 97 20.74 25.86 -17.06
N TRP A 98 21.43 24.72 -16.93
CA TRP A 98 21.15 23.53 -17.70
C TRP A 98 19.88 22.77 -17.20
N ILE A 99 19.45 22.95 -15.96
CA ILE A 99 18.33 22.23 -15.36
C ILE A 99 17.03 22.41 -16.16
N GLY A 100 16.79 23.63 -16.66
CA GLY A 100 15.65 23.91 -17.55
C GLY A 100 15.68 23.08 -18.84
N LYS A 101 16.85 22.99 -19.47
CA LYS A 101 17.07 22.20 -20.69
C LYS A 101 16.89 20.70 -20.45
N PHE A 102 17.34 20.21 -19.30
CA PHE A 102 17.14 18.81 -18.91
C PHE A 102 15.66 18.48 -18.72
N LYS A 103 14.90 19.34 -18.04
CA LYS A 103 13.45 19.18 -17.90
C LYS A 103 12.74 19.09 -19.25
N GLU A 104 13.10 19.96 -20.19
CA GLU A 104 12.57 19.93 -21.55
C GLU A 104 12.95 18.64 -22.29
N PHE A 105 14.20 18.18 -22.15
CA PHE A 105 14.67 16.93 -22.76
C PHE A 105 13.89 15.74 -22.22
N ILE A 106 13.78 15.59 -20.91
CA ILE A 106 13.05 14.49 -20.28
C ILE A 106 11.58 14.50 -20.71
N ASN A 107 10.91 15.66 -20.71
CA ASN A 107 9.51 15.78 -21.11
C ASN A 107 9.24 15.38 -22.56
N ARG A 108 10.24 15.53 -23.46
CA ARG A 108 10.14 15.08 -24.86
C ARG A 108 10.44 13.61 -25.06
N SER A 109 11.14 12.98 -24.12
CA SER A 109 11.62 11.59 -24.20
C SER A 109 11.16 10.73 -23.04
N ILE A 110 9.97 11.01 -22.53
CA ILE A 110 9.36 10.19 -21.47
C ILE A 110 9.04 8.81 -22.05
N ASP A 111 9.60 7.79 -21.41
CA ASP A 111 9.30 6.37 -21.63
C ASP A 111 9.00 5.70 -20.28
N ASP A 112 8.60 4.43 -20.33
CA ASP A 112 8.22 3.67 -19.12
C ASP A 112 9.38 3.56 -18.11
N GLU A 113 10.63 3.59 -18.56
CA GLU A 113 11.78 3.50 -17.69
C GLU A 113 11.97 4.77 -16.87
N ILE A 114 11.80 5.95 -17.48
CA ILE A 114 12.03 7.23 -16.80
C ILE A 114 10.79 7.68 -16.01
N ILE A 115 9.57 7.35 -16.47
CA ILE A 115 8.33 7.74 -15.78
C ILE A 115 8.26 7.11 -14.39
N ASN A 116 8.74 5.88 -14.23
CA ASN A 116 8.81 5.19 -12.95
C ASN A 116 9.88 5.76 -12.00
N ARG A 117 10.70 6.70 -12.49
CA ARG A 117 11.76 7.39 -11.75
C ARG A 117 11.55 8.90 -11.71
N ASN A 118 10.31 9.34 -11.91
CA ASN A 118 9.95 10.74 -11.83
C ASN A 118 9.98 11.19 -10.35
N PRO A 119 10.81 12.21 -10.00
CA PRO A 119 10.83 12.72 -8.65
C PRO A 119 9.53 13.49 -8.34
N PHE A 120 8.99 13.34 -7.13
CA PHE A 120 7.83 14.15 -6.74
C PHE A 120 8.19 15.60 -6.41
N PHE A 121 9.45 15.85 -6.09
CA PHE A 121 10.00 17.19 -5.88
C PHE A 121 11.40 17.29 -6.49
N LEU A 122 11.67 18.37 -7.23
CA LEU A 122 12.96 18.64 -7.85
C LEU A 122 13.44 20.04 -7.50
N THR A 123 14.68 20.11 -7.00
CA THR A 123 15.35 21.37 -6.64
C THR A 123 16.83 21.30 -6.97
N TYR A 124 17.58 22.33 -6.61
CA TYR A 124 19.03 22.38 -6.84
C TYR A 124 19.76 23.14 -5.73
N ILE A 125 21.06 22.87 -5.67
CA ILE A 125 22.06 23.60 -4.88
C ILE A 125 23.20 23.95 -5.83
N ASP A 126 23.57 25.23 -5.90
CA ASP A 126 24.75 25.66 -6.66
C ASP A 126 26.02 25.42 -5.83
N LYS A 127 26.92 24.58 -6.31
CA LYS A 127 28.20 24.26 -5.64
C LYS A 127 29.04 25.52 -5.43
N ASN A 128 29.01 26.46 -6.37
CA ASN A 128 29.84 27.66 -6.33
C ASN A 128 29.54 28.55 -5.11
N ASP A 129 28.32 28.49 -4.58
CA ASP A 129 27.92 29.27 -3.41
C ASP A 129 28.55 28.79 -2.11
N PHE A 130 29.08 27.54 -2.07
CA PHE A 130 29.42 26.82 -0.84
C PHE A 130 30.88 26.36 -0.71
N TYR A 131 31.70 26.42 -1.77
CA TYR A 131 33.10 26.01 -1.67
C TYR A 131 33.88 26.77 -0.61
N ASP A 132 33.61 28.05 -0.43
CA ASP A 132 34.25 28.89 0.57
C ASP A 132 33.41 29.08 1.85
N LYS A 133 32.19 28.49 1.88
CA LYS A 133 31.20 28.68 2.95
C LYS A 133 30.46 27.39 3.28
N PRO A 134 31.16 26.36 3.79
CA PRO A 134 30.54 25.06 4.07
C PRO A 134 29.42 25.13 5.14
N ASP A 135 29.50 26.11 6.06
CA ASP A 135 28.46 26.29 7.09
C ASP A 135 27.12 26.73 6.49
N ASP A 136 27.15 27.57 5.44
CA ASP A 136 25.95 28.04 4.75
C ASP A 136 25.26 26.87 3.98
N LEU A 137 26.02 25.85 3.56
CA LEU A 137 25.49 24.66 2.89
C LEU A 137 24.50 23.90 3.79
N LYS A 138 24.77 23.84 5.09
CA LYS A 138 23.87 23.23 6.07
C LYS A 138 22.49 23.86 6.07
N ASP A 139 22.44 25.19 6.06
CA ASP A 139 21.17 25.93 6.07
C ASP A 139 20.44 25.77 4.72
N LYS A 140 21.17 25.72 3.61
CA LYS A 140 20.59 25.43 2.30
C LYS A 140 20.00 24.02 2.20
N VAL A 141 20.69 23.01 2.70
CA VAL A 141 20.17 21.63 2.78
C VAL A 141 18.92 21.59 3.65
N LYS A 142 18.95 22.22 4.83
CA LYS A 142 17.77 22.31 5.70
C LYS A 142 16.56 22.92 5.00
N SER A 143 16.76 23.98 4.21
CA SER A 143 15.65 24.63 3.50
C SER A 143 14.90 23.73 2.52
N ILE A 144 15.53 22.66 2.03
CA ILE A 144 14.87 21.64 1.19
C ILE A 144 13.86 20.84 2.02
N PHE A 145 14.20 20.55 3.27
CA PHE A 145 13.33 19.83 4.22
C PHE A 145 12.23 20.73 4.81
N GLU A 146 12.30 22.05 4.62
CA GLU A 146 11.26 22.99 5.05
C GLU A 146 10.02 22.98 4.15
N ASN A 147 10.09 22.33 2.96
CA ASN A 147 8.89 22.12 2.15
C ASN A 147 7.89 21.27 2.93
N PRO A 148 6.65 21.74 3.18
CA PRO A 148 5.71 21.07 4.08
C PRO A 148 5.39 19.63 3.69
N ILE A 149 5.31 19.31 2.38
CA ILE A 149 5.01 17.95 1.90
C ILE A 149 6.23 17.05 2.07
N VAL A 150 7.43 17.55 1.74
CA VAL A 150 8.69 16.80 1.92
C VAL A 150 8.89 16.48 3.39
N SER A 151 8.79 17.48 4.27
CA SER A 151 8.89 17.30 5.72
C SER A 151 7.88 16.28 6.24
N ALA A 152 6.60 16.46 5.92
CA ALA A 152 5.53 15.58 6.43
C ALA A 152 5.74 14.11 6.03
N LEU A 153 6.14 13.84 4.78
CA LEU A 153 6.40 12.46 4.32
C LEU A 153 7.63 11.86 5.01
N PHE A 154 8.67 12.66 5.20
CA PHE A 154 9.90 12.21 5.85
C PHE A 154 9.68 11.95 7.33
N ASP A 155 9.04 12.87 8.04
CA ASP A 155 8.69 12.75 9.45
C ASP A 155 7.74 11.57 9.69
N PHE A 156 6.80 11.33 8.76
CA PHE A 156 5.91 10.17 8.84
C PHE A 156 6.69 8.85 8.81
N GLU A 157 7.66 8.70 7.89
CA GLU A 157 8.50 7.51 7.82
C GLU A 157 9.38 7.35 9.08
N GLU A 158 9.89 8.44 9.66
CA GLU A 158 10.68 8.40 10.90
C GLU A 158 9.84 7.96 12.09
N ILE A 159 8.66 8.53 12.24
CA ILE A 159 7.73 8.15 13.32
C ILE A 159 7.31 6.69 13.19
N MET A 160 7.05 6.21 11.97
CA MET A 160 6.78 4.79 11.73
C MET A 160 7.94 3.90 12.17
N ALA A 161 9.17 4.26 11.82
CA ALA A 161 10.37 3.51 12.22
C ALA A 161 10.57 3.53 13.75
N ALA A 162 10.44 4.69 14.38
CA ALA A 162 10.52 4.85 15.83
C ALA A 162 9.45 4.02 16.56
N SER A 163 8.23 3.99 16.04
CA SER A 163 7.12 3.20 16.61
C SER A 163 7.40 1.69 16.52
N ILE A 164 7.99 1.22 15.42
CA ILE A 164 8.41 -0.18 15.29
C ILE A 164 9.51 -0.50 16.31
N HIS A 165 10.53 0.36 16.44
CA HIS A 165 11.60 0.19 17.43
C HIS A 165 11.04 0.13 18.84
N LYS A 166 10.13 1.04 19.21
CA LYS A 166 9.47 1.06 20.51
C LYS A 166 8.66 -0.21 20.78
N ALA A 167 7.86 -0.65 19.82
CA ALA A 167 7.11 -1.89 19.94
C ALA A 167 8.01 -3.11 20.14
N MET A 168 9.10 -3.22 19.39
CA MET A 168 10.09 -4.28 19.53
C MET A 168 10.80 -4.20 20.89
N SER A 169 11.22 -3.02 21.31
CA SER A 169 11.89 -2.82 22.61
C SER A 169 11.01 -3.24 23.78
N GLN A 170 9.71 -2.89 23.77
CA GLN A 170 8.77 -3.31 24.80
C GLN A 170 8.69 -4.82 24.96
N VAL A 171 8.75 -5.59 23.87
CA VAL A 171 8.75 -7.06 23.93
C VAL A 171 10.11 -7.61 24.35
N ILE A 172 11.21 -7.06 23.81
CA ILE A 172 12.57 -7.52 24.11
C ILE A 172 12.94 -7.23 25.57
N ASP A 173 12.52 -6.10 26.14
CA ASP A 173 12.87 -5.69 27.49
C ASP A 173 12.27 -6.59 28.58
N ILE A 174 11.14 -7.26 28.30
CA ILE A 174 10.53 -8.22 29.22
C ILE A 174 11.12 -9.62 29.11
N ILE A 175 11.98 -9.89 28.11
CA ILE A 175 12.66 -11.18 28.00
C ILE A 175 13.71 -11.30 29.10
N PRO A 176 13.68 -12.36 29.94
CA PRO A 176 14.66 -12.51 31.00
C PRO A 176 16.08 -12.60 30.43
N LYS A 177 16.92 -11.68 30.88
CA LYS A 177 18.35 -11.63 30.53
C LYS A 177 19.13 -12.51 31.52
N GLY A 178 20.27 -13.01 31.12
CA GLY A 178 21.18 -13.72 32.02
C GLY A 178 21.66 -12.84 33.16
N THR A 179 22.25 -13.46 34.19
CA THR A 179 22.79 -12.75 35.36
C THR A 179 24.13 -12.07 35.08
N GLN A 180 24.79 -12.46 34.00
CA GLN A 180 26.08 -11.87 33.59
C GLN A 180 25.84 -10.91 32.42
N TRP A 181 26.59 -9.82 32.41
CA TRP A 181 26.56 -8.88 31.31
C TRP A 181 27.06 -9.55 30.02
N GLY A 182 26.25 -9.50 28.94
CA GLY A 182 26.57 -10.13 27.65
C GLY A 182 26.33 -11.66 27.61
N ASP A 183 25.49 -12.22 28.49
CA ASP A 183 25.09 -13.63 28.44
C ASP A 183 24.11 -13.87 27.26
N ASN A 184 24.68 -14.02 26.07
CA ASN A 184 23.92 -14.22 24.84
C ASN A 184 23.18 -15.56 24.82
N GLU A 185 23.77 -16.63 25.36
CA GLU A 185 23.16 -17.97 25.33
C GLU A 185 21.85 -18.04 26.11
N THR A 186 21.85 -17.44 27.31
CA THR A 186 20.65 -17.37 28.15
C THR A 186 19.57 -16.49 27.49
N PHE A 187 19.98 -15.33 26.94
CA PHE A 187 19.06 -14.44 26.25
C PHE A 187 18.43 -15.13 25.03
N ASP A 188 19.22 -15.76 24.17
CA ASP A 188 18.73 -16.43 22.97
C ASP A 188 17.73 -17.54 23.28
N LYS A 189 18.01 -18.37 24.29
CA LYS A 189 17.09 -19.41 24.76
C LYS A 189 15.76 -18.83 25.25
N ASN A 190 15.81 -17.76 26.02
CA ASN A 190 14.61 -17.12 26.57
C ASN A 190 13.82 -16.41 25.47
N ALA A 191 14.50 -15.70 24.53
CA ALA A 191 13.89 -15.05 23.39
C ALA A 191 13.14 -16.06 22.50
N GLN A 192 13.78 -17.20 22.18
CA GLN A 192 13.13 -18.28 21.40
C GLN A 192 11.87 -18.81 22.10
N LYS A 193 11.92 -19.00 23.43
CA LYS A 193 10.73 -19.46 24.18
C LYS A 193 9.62 -18.41 24.17
N VAL A 194 9.95 -17.14 24.40
CA VAL A 194 8.97 -16.04 24.44
C VAL A 194 8.32 -15.89 23.06
N PHE A 195 9.10 -15.75 21.97
CA PHE A 195 8.55 -15.60 20.64
C PHE A 195 7.78 -16.84 20.16
N SER A 196 8.25 -18.05 20.47
CA SER A 196 7.49 -19.26 20.18
C SER A 196 6.16 -19.29 20.93
N SER A 197 6.15 -18.87 22.19
CA SER A 197 4.91 -18.81 23.00
C SER A 197 3.94 -17.76 22.45
N ILE A 198 4.43 -16.58 22.09
CA ILE A 198 3.66 -15.51 21.44
C ILE A 198 3.03 -16.06 20.13
N ALA A 199 3.83 -16.66 19.26
CA ALA A 199 3.37 -17.21 18.00
C ALA A 199 2.26 -18.26 18.21
N VAL A 200 2.45 -19.19 19.16
CA VAL A 200 1.47 -20.24 19.47
C VAL A 200 0.18 -19.66 20.07
N GLN A 201 0.27 -18.66 20.93
CA GLN A 201 -0.91 -18.01 21.50
C GLN A 201 -1.69 -17.20 20.45
N THR A 202 -1.01 -16.66 19.48
CA THR A 202 -1.62 -15.82 18.40
C THR A 202 -2.35 -16.69 17.36
N LEU A 203 -1.68 -17.69 16.76
CA LEU A 203 -2.23 -18.49 15.67
C LEU A 203 -2.54 -19.94 16.02
N GLY A 204 -2.24 -20.39 17.24
CA GLY A 204 -2.28 -21.79 17.63
C GLY A 204 -1.06 -22.59 17.14
N TYR A 205 -0.75 -23.70 17.84
CA TYR A 205 0.49 -24.47 17.66
C TYR A 205 0.75 -24.90 16.21
N LYS A 206 -0.25 -25.47 15.54
CA LYS A 206 -0.08 -26.01 14.18
C LYS A 206 0.25 -24.91 13.19
N ASN A 207 -0.51 -23.82 13.17
CA ASN A 207 -0.34 -22.73 12.23
C ASN A 207 0.94 -21.93 12.49
N ALA A 208 1.28 -21.69 13.75
CA ALA A 208 2.52 -21.05 14.13
C ALA A 208 3.75 -21.86 13.70
N LYS A 209 3.65 -23.19 13.75
CA LYS A 209 4.72 -24.08 13.26
C LYS A 209 4.86 -24.07 11.74
N GLU A 210 3.75 -23.99 11.01
CA GLU A 210 3.72 -23.95 9.56
C GLU A 210 4.13 -22.57 9.00
N ASN A 211 3.78 -21.48 9.69
CA ASN A 211 4.09 -20.12 9.27
C ASN A 211 4.42 -19.21 10.48
N PRO A 212 5.65 -19.33 11.03
CA PRO A 212 6.06 -18.56 12.20
C PRO A 212 6.11 -17.05 11.92
N ASP A 213 6.49 -16.63 10.71
CA ASP A 213 6.56 -15.22 10.33
C ASP A 213 5.18 -14.54 10.39
N ALA A 214 4.14 -15.18 9.88
CA ALA A 214 2.79 -14.65 9.96
C ALA A 214 2.32 -14.54 11.42
N ALA A 215 2.65 -15.54 12.25
CA ALA A 215 2.26 -15.55 13.66
C ALA A 215 2.88 -14.37 14.43
N ILE A 216 4.16 -14.08 14.21
CA ILE A 216 4.85 -12.96 14.84
C ILE A 216 4.34 -11.63 14.28
N LYS A 217 4.14 -11.51 12.97
CA LYS A 217 3.58 -10.28 12.37
C LYS A 217 2.21 -9.96 12.97
N GLU A 218 1.29 -10.91 13.03
CA GLU A 218 -0.04 -10.70 13.63
C GLU A 218 0.03 -10.33 15.11
N ALA A 219 0.96 -10.91 15.87
CA ALA A 219 1.14 -10.58 17.27
C ALA A 219 1.68 -9.17 17.50
N MET A 220 2.59 -8.70 16.63
CA MET A 220 3.27 -7.41 16.79
C MET A 220 2.43 -6.23 16.31
N VAL A 221 1.51 -6.42 15.34
CA VAL A 221 0.70 -5.34 14.76
C VAL A 221 -0.08 -4.53 15.81
N PRO A 222 -0.78 -5.12 16.80
CA PRO A 222 -1.48 -4.35 17.82
C PRO A 222 -0.57 -3.47 18.67
N ILE A 223 0.64 -3.96 19.01
CA ILE A 223 1.62 -3.23 19.81
C ILE A 223 2.18 -2.06 18.98
N PHE A 224 2.53 -2.32 17.73
CA PHE A 224 2.98 -1.29 16.79
C PHE A 224 1.91 -0.21 16.57
N ASN A 225 0.67 -0.59 16.30
CA ASN A 225 -0.42 0.36 16.10
C ASN A 225 -0.63 1.24 17.34
N HIS A 226 -0.55 0.65 18.55
CA HIS A 226 -0.65 1.41 19.79
C HIS A 226 0.51 2.41 19.93
N ALA A 227 1.74 1.99 19.66
CA ALA A 227 2.91 2.86 19.71
C ALA A 227 2.78 4.01 18.70
N PHE A 228 2.42 3.71 17.45
CA PHE A 228 2.25 4.69 16.39
C PHE A 228 1.17 5.74 16.70
N MET A 229 0.00 5.31 17.18
CA MET A 229 -1.12 6.21 17.47
C MET A 229 -0.91 7.12 18.69
N ASN A 230 0.03 6.79 19.57
CA ASN A 230 0.22 7.52 20.82
C ASN A 230 1.54 8.34 20.87
N ASP A 231 2.37 8.28 19.86
CA ASP A 231 3.78 8.69 20.03
C ASP A 231 4.13 10.08 19.54
N SER A 232 3.39 10.73 18.66
CA SER A 232 3.81 12.04 18.19
C SER A 232 2.77 12.77 17.37
N GLU A 233 2.75 14.07 17.46
CA GLU A 233 2.05 14.95 16.55
C GLU A 233 2.81 14.99 15.22
N LEU A 234 2.19 14.52 14.16
CA LEU A 234 2.69 14.66 12.80
C LEU A 234 2.43 16.09 12.29
N PRO A 235 3.33 16.67 11.48
CA PRO A 235 3.22 18.06 11.02
C PRO A 235 2.18 18.25 9.89
N TRP A 236 1.09 17.48 9.90
CA TRP A 236 0.04 17.55 8.89
C TRP A 236 -0.71 18.88 8.87
N THR A 237 -0.69 19.63 9.97
CA THR A 237 -1.32 20.95 10.04
C THR A 237 -0.84 21.89 8.93
N ASN A 238 0.45 21.87 8.62
CA ASN A 238 1.03 22.71 7.57
C ASN A 238 0.74 22.18 6.15
N VAL A 239 0.50 20.88 6.00
CA VAL A 239 0.14 20.27 4.71
C VAL A 239 -1.33 20.47 4.39
N LEU A 240 -2.19 20.46 5.42
CA LEU A 240 -3.65 20.52 5.30
C LEU A 240 -4.20 21.95 5.47
N GLN A 241 -3.46 22.97 5.05
CA GLN A 241 -3.88 24.38 5.14
C GLN A 241 -5.21 24.63 4.43
N ASN A 242 -5.40 24.03 3.26
CA ASN A 242 -6.65 24.11 2.52
C ASN A 242 -7.87 23.60 3.32
N LEU A 243 -7.68 22.57 4.16
CA LEU A 243 -8.72 22.08 5.04
C LEU A 243 -9.04 23.10 6.16
N GLN A 244 -8.03 23.78 6.69
CA GLN A 244 -8.19 24.78 7.75
C GLN A 244 -8.82 26.08 7.23
N GLU A 245 -8.51 26.46 6.00
CA GLU A 245 -9.04 27.65 5.34
C GLU A 245 -10.45 27.44 4.76
N SER A 246 -10.85 26.18 4.57
CA SER A 246 -12.14 25.82 3.99
C SER A 246 -13.30 26.16 4.94
N THR A 247 -14.35 26.72 4.38
CA THR A 247 -15.59 27.03 5.11
C THR A 247 -16.68 25.98 4.91
N ARG A 248 -16.54 25.10 3.91
CA ARG A 248 -17.52 24.06 3.56
C ARG A 248 -16.82 22.78 3.16
N GLN A 249 -17.42 21.64 3.50
CA GLN A 249 -16.91 20.32 3.06
C GLN A 249 -16.83 20.19 1.54
N SER A 250 -17.75 20.84 0.81
CA SER A 250 -17.76 20.84 -0.67
C SER A 250 -16.53 21.49 -1.31
N ASP A 251 -15.81 22.33 -0.56
CA ASP A 251 -14.62 23.02 -1.06
C ASP A 251 -13.38 22.09 -1.03
N ILE A 252 -13.53 20.92 -0.39
CA ILE A 252 -12.47 19.90 -0.30
C ILE A 252 -12.84 18.75 -1.22
N SER A 253 -12.10 18.62 -2.32
CA SER A 253 -12.26 17.56 -3.31
C SER A 253 -10.91 17.04 -3.79
N PHE A 254 -10.90 15.85 -4.36
CA PHE A 254 -9.74 15.36 -5.09
C PHE A 254 -9.54 16.19 -6.37
N PRO A 255 -8.29 16.31 -6.88
CA PRO A 255 -8.05 16.85 -8.22
C PRO A 255 -8.88 16.09 -9.28
N ASP A 256 -9.27 16.78 -10.35
CA ASP A 256 -10.17 16.23 -11.38
C ASP A 256 -9.61 14.98 -12.07
N ASP A 257 -8.29 14.89 -12.22
CA ASP A 257 -7.57 13.77 -12.82
C ASP A 257 -7.14 12.69 -11.81
N PHE A 258 -7.53 12.85 -10.52
CA PHE A 258 -7.13 11.91 -9.48
C PHE A 258 -7.91 10.60 -9.56
N ASN A 259 -7.19 9.47 -9.61
CA ASN A 259 -7.80 8.15 -9.68
C ASN A 259 -8.29 7.67 -8.30
N VAL A 260 -9.47 8.12 -7.90
CA VAL A 260 -10.12 7.72 -6.64
C VAL A 260 -10.38 6.20 -6.60
N ALA A 261 -10.65 5.57 -7.74
CA ALA A 261 -10.90 4.13 -7.79
C ALA A 261 -9.63 3.32 -7.45
N LYS A 262 -8.47 3.80 -7.87
CA LYS A 262 -7.17 3.22 -7.49
C LYS A 262 -6.87 3.43 -6.01
N LEU A 263 -7.18 4.60 -5.46
CA LEU A 263 -7.06 4.86 -4.03
C LEU A 263 -7.92 3.88 -3.20
N ASN A 264 -9.19 3.70 -3.58
CA ASN A 264 -10.09 2.76 -2.92
C ASN A 264 -9.56 1.32 -3.01
N HIS A 265 -9.00 0.93 -4.16
CA HIS A 265 -8.36 -0.38 -4.30
C HIS A 265 -7.21 -0.53 -3.29
N ILE A 266 -6.30 0.46 -3.20
CA ILE A 266 -5.19 0.44 -2.25
C ILE A 266 -5.68 0.34 -0.79
N PHE A 267 -6.73 1.06 -0.43
CA PHE A 267 -7.24 1.06 0.95
C PHE A 267 -7.96 -0.23 1.32
N HIS A 268 -8.71 -0.82 0.41
CA HIS A 268 -9.69 -1.86 0.73
C HIS A 268 -9.39 -3.25 0.18
N MET A 269 -8.43 -3.35 -0.74
CA MET A 269 -8.10 -4.60 -1.43
C MET A 269 -6.60 -4.95 -1.33
N SER A 270 -6.31 -6.22 -1.55
CA SER A 270 -4.96 -6.76 -1.65
C SER A 270 -4.89 -7.72 -2.83
N ASN A 271 -3.88 -7.57 -3.69
CA ASN A 271 -3.63 -8.43 -4.84
C ASN A 271 -2.68 -9.60 -4.50
N ASN A 272 -2.42 -9.86 -3.24
CA ASN A 272 -1.57 -10.97 -2.83
C ASN A 272 -2.16 -12.30 -3.30
N ASN A 273 -1.29 -13.24 -3.65
CA ASN A 273 -1.70 -14.63 -3.95
C ASN A 273 -2.39 -15.24 -2.72
N VAL A 274 -3.71 -15.24 -2.76
CA VAL A 274 -4.55 -15.79 -1.70
C VAL A 274 -5.23 -17.06 -2.19
N SER A 275 -5.52 -17.98 -1.26
CA SER A 275 -6.31 -19.16 -1.56
C SER A 275 -7.81 -18.84 -1.53
N ARG A 276 -8.63 -19.70 -2.16
CA ARG A 276 -10.10 -19.55 -2.21
C ARG A 276 -10.75 -19.53 -0.85
N ASP A 277 -10.11 -20.15 0.16
CA ASP A 277 -10.55 -20.23 1.55
C ASP A 277 -10.01 -19.10 2.43
N THR A 278 -9.28 -18.14 1.86
CA THR A 278 -8.84 -16.95 2.58
C THR A 278 -10.03 -16.01 2.84
N ARG A 279 -10.20 -15.59 4.10
CA ARG A 279 -11.26 -14.64 4.48
C ARG A 279 -11.10 -13.33 3.67
N GLY A 280 -12.13 -12.96 2.95
CA GLY A 280 -12.12 -11.80 2.05
C GLY A 280 -11.76 -12.13 0.60
N ALA A 281 -11.37 -13.35 0.27
CA ALA A 281 -11.09 -13.74 -1.11
C ALA A 281 -12.34 -13.56 -1.98
N ILE A 282 -12.20 -12.79 -3.06
CA ILE A 282 -13.22 -12.61 -4.09
C ILE A 282 -12.90 -13.57 -5.24
N CYS A 283 -13.79 -14.56 -5.42
CA CYS A 283 -13.64 -15.58 -6.44
C CYS A 283 -14.74 -15.47 -7.49
N PRO A 284 -14.41 -15.60 -8.78
CA PRO A 284 -15.43 -15.83 -9.81
C PRO A 284 -16.19 -17.14 -9.52
N VAL A 285 -17.49 -17.15 -9.75
CA VAL A 285 -18.30 -18.37 -9.66
C VAL A 285 -18.33 -19.04 -11.01
N LEU A 286 -17.86 -20.29 -11.07
CA LEU A 286 -17.74 -21.11 -12.29
C LEU A 286 -19.03 -21.92 -12.51
N LEU A 287 -20.11 -21.27 -12.91
CA LEU A 287 -21.37 -21.93 -13.25
C LEU A 287 -21.75 -21.59 -14.69
N ASP A 288 -22.36 -22.53 -15.38
CA ASP A 288 -22.99 -22.21 -16.64
C ASP A 288 -24.24 -21.35 -16.40
N LEU A 289 -24.07 -20.04 -16.64
CA LEU A 289 -25.14 -19.05 -16.46
C LEU A 289 -26.10 -19.01 -17.66
N VAL A 290 -25.74 -19.62 -18.79
CA VAL A 290 -26.56 -19.63 -20.03
C VAL A 290 -27.64 -20.70 -19.92
N ASP A 291 -27.29 -21.88 -19.43
CA ASP A 291 -28.24 -22.99 -19.25
C ASP A 291 -29.13 -22.83 -18.02
N ASN A 292 -28.77 -21.92 -17.07
CA ASN A 292 -29.45 -21.71 -15.78
C ASN A 292 -29.65 -22.95 -14.91
N GLY A 293 -29.36 -24.16 -15.37
CA GLY A 293 -29.62 -25.40 -14.65
C GLY A 293 -28.80 -25.53 -13.38
N GLU A 294 -27.51 -25.31 -13.46
CA GLU A 294 -26.63 -25.39 -12.30
C GLU A 294 -26.90 -24.27 -11.26
N PHE A 295 -27.14 -23.06 -11.75
CA PHE A 295 -27.47 -21.93 -10.89
C PHE A 295 -28.78 -22.15 -10.14
N PHE A 296 -29.83 -22.65 -10.87
CA PHE A 296 -31.12 -22.98 -10.28
C PHE A 296 -31.02 -24.10 -9.24
N GLN A 297 -30.32 -25.17 -9.54
CA GLN A 297 -30.12 -26.28 -8.59
C GLN A 297 -29.44 -25.83 -7.30
N LYS A 298 -28.50 -24.88 -7.40
CA LYS A 298 -27.74 -24.41 -6.27
C LYS A 298 -28.45 -23.34 -5.44
N PHE A 299 -29.18 -22.43 -6.09
CA PHE A 299 -29.73 -21.23 -5.44
C PHE A 299 -31.26 -21.14 -5.50
N GLY A 300 -31.94 -21.99 -6.24
CA GLY A 300 -33.41 -21.98 -6.37
C GLY A 300 -33.98 -20.89 -7.27
N TYR A 301 -33.13 -20.18 -8.01
CA TYR A 301 -33.51 -19.11 -8.95
C TYR A 301 -32.83 -19.34 -10.30
N ASN A 302 -33.47 -18.87 -11.39
CA ASN A 302 -32.73 -18.62 -12.63
C ASN A 302 -31.77 -17.47 -12.46
N TYR A 303 -30.61 -17.51 -13.10
CA TYR A 303 -29.62 -16.46 -12.98
C TYR A 303 -30.14 -15.05 -13.30
N SER A 304 -30.93 -14.94 -14.37
CA SER A 304 -31.52 -13.65 -14.78
C SER A 304 -32.47 -13.08 -13.73
N ASP A 305 -33.27 -13.94 -13.10
CA ASP A 305 -34.26 -13.54 -12.09
C ASP A 305 -33.52 -13.16 -10.78
N TRP A 306 -32.55 -13.98 -10.39
CA TRP A 306 -31.69 -13.68 -9.26
C TRP A 306 -30.94 -12.35 -9.45
N PHE A 307 -30.38 -12.12 -10.65
CA PHE A 307 -29.63 -10.89 -10.93
C PHE A 307 -30.54 -9.66 -10.85
N SER A 308 -31.73 -9.74 -11.46
CA SER A 308 -32.72 -8.64 -11.44
C SER A 308 -33.26 -8.37 -10.03
N TYR A 309 -33.45 -9.43 -9.23
CA TYR A 309 -33.81 -9.31 -7.82
C TYR A 309 -32.69 -8.69 -6.99
N SER A 310 -31.45 -9.16 -7.20
CA SER A 310 -30.29 -8.70 -6.45
C SER A 310 -29.86 -7.28 -6.81
N PHE A 311 -30.00 -6.91 -8.07
CA PHE A 311 -29.50 -5.62 -8.59
C PHE A 311 -30.59 -4.95 -9.46
N PRO A 312 -31.63 -4.38 -8.81
CA PRO A 312 -32.72 -3.75 -9.52
C PRO A 312 -32.25 -2.54 -10.33
N ASN A 313 -32.87 -2.33 -11.49
CA ASN A 313 -32.55 -1.24 -12.45
C ASN A 313 -31.21 -1.40 -13.21
N VAL A 314 -30.51 -2.51 -13.04
CA VAL A 314 -29.37 -2.87 -13.91
C VAL A 314 -29.89 -3.44 -15.22
N THR A 315 -29.44 -2.86 -16.34
CA THR A 315 -29.93 -3.25 -17.67
C THR A 315 -29.34 -4.60 -18.12
N PRO A 316 -29.95 -5.26 -19.13
CA PRO A 316 -29.38 -6.49 -19.69
C PRO A 316 -27.95 -6.31 -20.23
N GLU A 317 -27.65 -5.16 -20.82
CA GLU A 317 -26.31 -4.82 -21.32
C GLU A 317 -25.31 -4.69 -20.17
N GLU A 318 -25.67 -3.99 -19.08
CA GLU A 318 -24.84 -3.88 -17.88
C GLU A 318 -24.66 -5.24 -17.20
N ARG A 319 -25.69 -6.09 -17.18
CA ARG A 319 -25.58 -7.47 -16.69
C ARG A 319 -24.59 -8.28 -17.50
N ALA A 320 -24.59 -8.13 -18.82
CA ALA A 320 -23.64 -8.81 -19.70
C ALA A 320 -22.17 -8.39 -19.45
N LEU A 321 -21.97 -7.16 -18.97
CA LEU A 321 -20.67 -6.62 -18.58
C LEU A 321 -20.31 -6.92 -17.11
N SER A 322 -21.19 -7.59 -16.37
CA SER A 322 -21.02 -7.91 -14.96
C SER A 322 -20.42 -9.30 -14.79
N GLN A 323 -19.66 -9.49 -13.73
CA GLN A 323 -19.08 -10.79 -13.39
C GLN A 323 -19.68 -11.32 -12.10
N LEU A 324 -20.23 -12.54 -12.15
CA LEU A 324 -20.70 -13.22 -10.95
C LEU A 324 -19.51 -13.61 -10.07
N ILE A 325 -19.57 -13.22 -8.80
CA ILE A 325 -18.54 -13.48 -7.82
C ILE A 325 -19.12 -14.00 -6.51
N CYS A 326 -18.25 -14.52 -5.68
CA CYS A 326 -18.53 -14.70 -4.26
C CYS A 326 -17.36 -14.23 -3.40
N VAL A 327 -17.68 -13.86 -2.16
CA VAL A 327 -16.71 -13.42 -1.15
C VAL A 327 -16.69 -14.44 -0.01
N GLU A 328 -15.50 -14.96 0.32
CA GLU A 328 -15.31 -15.76 1.51
C GLU A 328 -15.49 -14.91 2.77
N PHE A 329 -16.43 -15.24 3.64
CA PHE A 329 -16.76 -14.44 4.83
C PHE A 329 -16.92 -15.25 6.12
N SER A 330 -16.28 -16.39 6.19
CA SER A 330 -16.23 -17.18 7.43
C SER A 330 -15.65 -16.37 8.60
N ALA A 331 -15.92 -16.82 9.83
CA ALA A 331 -15.47 -16.11 11.02
C ALA A 331 -13.94 -15.96 11.06
N ALA A 332 -13.47 -14.79 11.48
CA ALA A 332 -12.04 -14.48 11.54
C ALA A 332 -11.25 -15.47 12.43
N CYS A 333 -11.83 -15.88 13.55
CA CYS A 333 -11.22 -16.86 14.46
C CYS A 333 -11.04 -18.24 13.82
N ASP A 334 -11.97 -18.67 12.97
CA ASP A 334 -11.87 -19.94 12.28
C ASP A 334 -10.82 -19.90 11.17
N HIS A 335 -10.71 -18.78 10.48
CA HIS A 335 -9.67 -18.55 9.47
C HIS A 335 -8.28 -18.53 10.13
N SER A 336 -8.09 -17.75 11.18
CA SER A 336 -6.79 -17.67 11.87
C SER A 336 -6.34 -19.01 12.46
N GLN A 337 -7.28 -19.84 12.94
CA GLN A 337 -6.98 -21.17 13.49
C GLN A 337 -6.92 -22.28 12.42
N ARG A 338 -7.15 -21.98 11.14
CA ARG A 338 -7.16 -22.94 10.01
C ARG A 338 -7.89 -24.25 10.35
N LYS A 339 -9.02 -24.15 11.04
CA LYS A 339 -9.83 -25.33 11.38
C LYS A 339 -10.38 -25.95 10.10
N LYS A 340 -10.44 -27.27 10.03
CA LYS A 340 -11.23 -27.97 9.01
C LYS A 340 -12.68 -27.50 9.13
N ARG A 341 -13.19 -26.84 8.09
CA ARG A 341 -14.53 -26.26 8.05
C ARG A 341 -15.08 -26.25 6.64
N THR A 342 -16.39 -26.13 6.53
CA THR A 342 -17.01 -25.64 5.32
C THR A 342 -16.83 -24.11 5.26
N ASN A 343 -16.36 -23.59 4.15
CA ASN A 343 -16.22 -22.16 3.99
C ASN A 343 -17.55 -21.52 3.59
N LYS A 344 -17.83 -20.33 4.13
CA LYS A 344 -19.01 -19.55 3.83
C LYS A 344 -18.72 -18.49 2.81
N TYR A 345 -19.60 -18.37 1.84
CA TYR A 345 -19.51 -17.38 0.79
C TYR A 345 -20.79 -16.57 0.68
N LEU A 346 -20.63 -15.26 0.43
CA LEU A 346 -21.71 -14.38 -0.01
C LEU A 346 -21.65 -14.22 -1.52
N LEU A 347 -22.80 -14.39 -2.16
CA LEU A 347 -22.95 -14.21 -3.60
C LEU A 347 -23.08 -12.73 -3.94
N GLY A 348 -22.46 -12.32 -5.05
CA GLY A 348 -22.48 -10.93 -5.52
C GLY A 348 -22.04 -10.79 -6.96
N ALA A 349 -21.80 -9.58 -7.37
CA ALA A 349 -21.30 -9.26 -8.70
C ALA A 349 -20.30 -8.11 -8.68
N ILE A 350 -19.32 -8.18 -9.59
CA ILE A 350 -18.57 -7.01 -10.04
C ILE A 350 -19.39 -6.37 -11.15
N LEU A 351 -19.71 -5.10 -10.98
CA LEU A 351 -20.63 -4.35 -11.84
C LEU A 351 -19.89 -3.22 -12.58
N PRO A 352 -20.34 -2.83 -13.78
CA PRO A 352 -19.91 -1.57 -14.36
C PRO A 352 -20.36 -0.37 -13.52
N VAL A 353 -19.64 0.73 -13.62
CA VAL A 353 -19.90 1.95 -12.81
C VAL A 353 -21.31 2.50 -13.02
N SER A 354 -21.82 2.46 -14.25
CA SER A 354 -23.19 2.90 -14.55
C SER A 354 -24.26 2.15 -13.77
N ALA A 355 -24.06 0.85 -13.54
CA ALA A 355 -24.97 0.05 -12.73
C ALA A 355 -24.87 0.42 -11.23
N TYR A 356 -23.66 0.70 -10.74
CA TYR A 356 -23.46 1.16 -9.35
C TYR A 356 -24.23 2.44 -9.09
N ASP A 357 -24.08 3.44 -9.95
CA ASP A 357 -24.73 4.74 -9.77
C ASP A 357 -26.27 4.61 -9.73
N LYS A 358 -26.84 3.69 -10.52
CA LYS A 358 -28.28 3.38 -10.47
C LYS A 358 -28.71 2.73 -9.15
N LEU A 359 -27.90 1.78 -8.65
CA LEU A 359 -28.17 1.10 -7.39
C LEU A 359 -28.01 2.02 -6.19
N ASP A 360 -26.99 2.86 -6.17
CA ASP A 360 -26.71 3.79 -5.07
C ASP A 360 -27.80 4.85 -4.95
N ASN A 361 -28.27 5.38 -6.08
CA ASN A 361 -29.37 6.35 -6.13
C ASN A 361 -30.76 5.73 -5.92
N ASN A 362 -30.89 4.41 -5.89
CA ASN A 362 -32.17 3.73 -5.72
C ASN A 362 -32.58 3.68 -4.24
N LYS A 363 -33.44 4.60 -3.82
CA LYS A 363 -34.00 4.64 -2.47
C LYS A 363 -34.83 3.42 -2.08
N SER A 364 -35.28 2.63 -3.08
CA SER A 364 -36.08 1.42 -2.89
C SER A 364 -35.27 0.15 -2.94
N LYS A 365 -33.93 0.24 -2.99
CA LYS A 365 -33.10 -0.96 -2.91
C LYS A 365 -33.32 -1.67 -1.58
N GLY A 366 -33.44 -2.99 -1.63
CA GLY A 366 -33.59 -3.77 -0.40
C GLY A 366 -32.34 -3.67 0.48
N ASP A 367 -32.55 -3.66 1.81
CA ASP A 367 -31.44 -3.62 2.79
C ASP A 367 -30.52 -4.83 2.75
N TYR A 368 -30.87 -5.83 1.95
CA TYR A 368 -30.03 -7.00 1.67
C TYR A 368 -29.00 -6.78 0.58
N ILE A 369 -29.07 -5.65 -0.14
CA ILE A 369 -28.09 -5.28 -1.16
C ILE A 369 -27.00 -4.45 -0.49
N LEU A 370 -25.83 -5.02 -0.38
CA LEU A 370 -24.65 -4.33 0.11
C LEU A 370 -23.79 -3.86 -1.07
N LEU A 371 -23.78 -2.56 -1.29
CA LEU A 371 -22.81 -1.95 -2.18
C LEU A 371 -21.53 -1.71 -1.37
N LEU A 372 -20.39 -2.23 -1.83
CA LEU A 372 -19.13 -1.85 -1.23
C LEU A 372 -18.86 -0.35 -1.48
N PRO A 373 -18.21 0.35 -0.55
CA PRO A 373 -18.00 1.78 -0.69
C PRO A 373 -17.18 2.07 -1.93
N SER A 374 -17.79 2.82 -2.85
CA SER A 374 -17.14 3.39 -4.02
C SER A 374 -16.77 2.44 -5.17
N LYS A 375 -16.14 3.02 -6.16
CA LYS A 375 -15.63 2.39 -7.37
C LYS A 375 -14.20 1.94 -7.12
N PHE A 376 -13.81 0.82 -7.73
CA PHE A 376 -12.47 0.23 -7.60
C PHE A 376 -11.82 0.11 -8.98
N GLU A 377 -10.52 0.21 -9.05
CA GLU A 377 -9.78 -0.14 -10.25
C GLU A 377 -9.53 -1.65 -10.27
N ILE A 378 -10.20 -2.36 -11.18
CA ILE A 378 -10.07 -3.79 -11.39
C ILE A 378 -9.72 -4.02 -12.86
N ASN A 379 -8.57 -4.64 -13.14
CA ASN A 379 -8.05 -4.84 -14.49
C ASN A 379 -7.99 -3.55 -15.32
N GLN A 380 -7.52 -2.46 -14.72
CA GLN A 380 -7.41 -1.13 -15.32
C GLN A 380 -8.77 -0.49 -15.71
N GLU A 381 -9.87 -1.05 -15.25
CA GLU A 381 -11.20 -0.50 -15.43
C GLU A 381 -11.82 -0.10 -14.08
N HIS A 382 -12.64 0.94 -14.10
CA HIS A 382 -13.42 1.31 -12.92
C HIS A 382 -14.65 0.39 -12.82
N LYS A 383 -14.73 -0.36 -11.73
CA LYS A 383 -15.79 -1.31 -11.43
C LYS A 383 -16.32 -1.06 -10.02
N ALA A 384 -17.49 -1.60 -9.75
CA ALA A 384 -18.11 -1.62 -8.43
C ALA A 384 -18.37 -3.06 -7.97
N ILE A 385 -18.53 -3.26 -6.67
CA ILE A 385 -18.84 -4.58 -6.10
C ILE A 385 -20.13 -4.47 -5.31
N ALA A 386 -21.07 -5.33 -5.63
CA ALA A 386 -22.32 -5.47 -4.90
C ALA A 386 -22.52 -6.91 -4.42
N LEU A 387 -22.92 -7.07 -3.17
CA LEU A 387 -23.19 -8.36 -2.54
C LEU A 387 -24.65 -8.46 -2.16
N ASN A 388 -25.22 -9.66 -2.20
CA ASN A 388 -26.57 -9.91 -1.74
C ASN A 388 -26.54 -10.73 -0.44
N LEU A 389 -26.92 -10.11 0.68
CA LEU A 389 -26.88 -10.71 2.00
C LEU A 389 -27.90 -11.86 2.19
N ASN A 390 -28.90 -11.97 1.31
CA ASN A 390 -29.84 -13.11 1.30
C ASN A 390 -29.23 -14.39 0.72
N PHE A 391 -28.14 -14.28 -0.05
CA PHE A 391 -27.56 -15.42 -0.76
C PHE A 391 -26.19 -15.76 -0.22
N SER A 392 -26.19 -16.51 0.87
CA SER A 392 -24.99 -17.14 1.41
C SER A 392 -25.03 -18.65 1.16
N PHE A 393 -23.88 -19.22 0.90
CA PHE A 393 -23.74 -20.66 0.70
C PHE A 393 -22.45 -21.19 1.32
N THR A 394 -22.37 -22.48 1.45
CA THR A 394 -21.17 -23.15 1.99
C THR A 394 -20.62 -24.12 0.96
N ILE A 395 -19.30 -24.20 0.89
CA ILE A 395 -18.59 -25.16 0.03
C ILE A 395 -17.54 -25.87 0.87
N ASP A 396 -17.45 -27.20 0.74
CA ASP A 396 -16.32 -27.95 1.23
C ASP A 396 -15.06 -27.60 0.46
N VAL A 397 -13.91 -27.59 1.14
CA VAL A 397 -12.62 -27.22 0.52
C VAL A 397 -12.30 -28.07 -0.72
N SER A 398 -12.70 -29.35 -0.71
CA SER A 398 -12.46 -30.27 -1.82
C SER A 398 -13.27 -29.95 -3.08
N LEU A 399 -14.35 -29.18 -2.98
CA LEU A 399 -15.25 -28.83 -4.09
C LEU A 399 -15.02 -27.38 -4.60
N GLN A 400 -14.15 -26.64 -3.96
CA GLN A 400 -13.92 -25.23 -4.31
C GLN A 400 -13.43 -25.04 -5.75
N GLU A 401 -12.51 -25.88 -6.22
CA GLU A 401 -11.95 -25.77 -7.56
C GLU A 401 -12.96 -26.01 -8.69
N GLN A 402 -13.98 -26.81 -8.40
CA GLN A 402 -15.04 -27.09 -9.38
C GLN A 402 -16.09 -25.99 -9.44
N THR A 403 -16.20 -25.18 -8.38
CA THR A 403 -17.26 -24.15 -8.27
C THR A 403 -16.73 -22.74 -8.39
N LEU A 404 -15.46 -22.52 -7.99
CA LEU A 404 -14.86 -21.19 -7.86
C LEU A 404 -13.60 -21.07 -8.69
N GLY A 405 -13.49 -19.99 -9.44
CA GLY A 405 -12.27 -19.58 -10.11
C GLY A 405 -11.15 -19.21 -9.11
N MET A 406 -9.99 -18.90 -9.63
CA MET A 406 -8.91 -18.34 -8.80
C MET A 406 -9.35 -16.99 -8.23
N PRO A 407 -8.97 -16.68 -6.98
CA PRO A 407 -9.26 -15.38 -6.41
C PRO A 407 -8.72 -14.24 -7.28
N LEU A 408 -9.53 -13.24 -7.50
CA LEU A 408 -9.15 -12.02 -8.24
C LEU A 408 -8.32 -11.10 -7.34
N PHE A 409 -8.75 -10.95 -6.09
CA PHE A 409 -8.13 -10.16 -5.03
C PHE A 409 -8.76 -10.55 -3.68
N CYS A 410 -8.27 -9.94 -2.61
CA CYS A 410 -8.78 -10.14 -1.27
C CYS A 410 -9.21 -8.81 -0.64
N LEU A 411 -10.39 -8.76 -0.05
CA LEU A 411 -10.85 -7.63 0.75
C LEU A 411 -10.09 -7.58 2.07
N LYS A 412 -9.66 -6.39 2.47
CA LYS A 412 -8.96 -6.19 3.73
C LYS A 412 -9.90 -6.31 4.94
N LYS A 413 -9.29 -6.45 6.11
CA LYS A 413 -9.98 -6.78 7.37
C LYS A 413 -11.15 -5.83 7.68
N GLU A 414 -10.96 -4.53 7.49
CA GLU A 414 -11.95 -3.51 7.84
C GLU A 414 -13.24 -3.67 7.03
N ILE A 415 -13.11 -3.91 5.72
CA ILE A 415 -14.26 -4.20 4.85
C ILE A 415 -14.92 -5.51 5.24
N MET A 416 -14.13 -6.53 5.56
CA MET A 416 -14.66 -7.83 5.97
C MET A 416 -15.38 -7.80 7.31
N ASP A 417 -14.92 -6.97 8.25
CA ASP A 417 -15.59 -6.76 9.52
C ASP A 417 -16.90 -5.98 9.32
N MET A 418 -16.93 -4.99 8.42
CA MET A 418 -18.16 -4.30 8.00
C MET A 418 -19.17 -5.29 7.38
N ILE A 419 -18.74 -6.12 6.41
CA ILE A 419 -19.60 -7.14 5.77
C ILE A 419 -20.16 -8.08 6.83
N GLY A 420 -19.33 -8.59 7.73
CA GLY A 420 -19.73 -9.50 8.81
C GLY A 420 -20.78 -8.88 9.74
N ASN A 421 -20.60 -7.61 10.10
CA ASN A 421 -21.54 -6.89 10.96
C ASN A 421 -22.89 -6.66 10.26
N LEU A 422 -22.86 -6.22 9.01
CA LEU A 422 -24.08 -6.00 8.22
C LEU A 422 -24.83 -7.32 7.96
N TYR A 423 -24.11 -8.40 7.67
CA TYR A 423 -24.72 -9.73 7.53
C TYR A 423 -25.35 -10.22 8.85
N ALA A 424 -24.66 -10.09 9.98
CA ALA A 424 -25.20 -10.48 11.28
C ALA A 424 -26.47 -9.69 11.62
N ASN A 425 -26.47 -8.40 11.41
CA ASN A 425 -27.63 -7.55 11.60
C ASN A 425 -28.78 -7.93 10.66
N HIS A 426 -28.45 -8.29 9.41
CA HIS A 426 -29.45 -8.69 8.43
C HIS A 426 -30.16 -9.99 8.83
N ILE A 427 -29.44 -11.02 9.23
CA ILE A 427 -30.02 -12.32 9.61
C ILE A 427 -30.71 -12.32 10.99
N SER A 428 -30.38 -11.36 11.86
CA SER A 428 -30.97 -11.25 13.22
C SER A 428 -32.24 -10.38 13.27
N ARG A 429 -32.76 -9.91 12.13
CA ARG A 429 -33.99 -9.07 12.08
C ARG A 429 -35.18 -9.84 12.62
N ILE A 430 -35.84 -9.27 13.61
CA ILE A 430 -37.06 -9.80 14.17
C ILE A 430 -38.24 -9.20 13.40
N GLY A 431 -38.99 -10.05 12.68
CA GLY A 431 -40.28 -9.64 12.12
C GLY A 431 -41.31 -9.54 13.22
N ILE A 432 -41.78 -8.32 13.52
CA ILE A 432 -42.91 -8.12 14.46
C ILE A 432 -44.15 -7.89 13.64
N THR A 433 -45.13 -8.79 13.79
CA THR A 433 -46.45 -8.59 13.24
C THR A 433 -47.26 -7.67 14.16
N SER A 434 -47.67 -6.49 13.71
CA SER A 434 -48.60 -5.63 14.43
C SER A 434 -49.96 -5.69 13.75
N PHE A 435 -50.98 -5.99 14.54
CA PHE A 435 -52.36 -5.91 14.10
C PHE A 435 -52.88 -4.47 14.41
N LYS A 436 -53.40 -3.80 13.39
CA LYS A 436 -54.03 -2.49 13.55
C LYS A 436 -55.54 -2.63 13.60
#